data_2679fec371982dbdeb7dd776ecb98bd8
#
_entry.id   2679fec371982dbdeb7dd776ecb98bd8
#
_cell.length_a   1.000
_cell.length_b   1.000
_cell.length_c   1.000
_cell.angle_alpha   90.00
_cell.angle_beta   90.00
_cell.angle_gamma   90.00
#
_symmetry.space_group_name_H-M   'P 1'
#
loop_
_entity.id
_entity.type
_entity.pdbx_description
1 polymer ?
#
loop_
_entity_poly.entity_id
_entity_poly.type
_entity_poly.pdbx_seq_one_letter_code
_entity_poly.pdbx_strand_id
1 'polypeptide(L)'
;LIGQGVGPEARVAVVLPRSVELAVALLAVLKAGGAYVPVDPEYPEARRAFVLADAAPVLVLDDEAVRQDLSAHPDTAPVTGLRPAHPAYVIHTSGSTGTPKGVVVTHTGLAALAASQAERFAVTGQSRVLQFASPSFDASVSEMCVTWLTGAALVMAPGERLLPGAGLEELLAEQRVTHATLPPSVLAALPPQATLPGLASLVVAGEACPADLVERWSAGRHMVNAYGPTEATVCATVGEPLSGRVVPSLGAPIGDVRLFVLDALLRPVPDGAAGELYLAGSGLARGYLGRSALTAERFVACPFGPAGARMYRTGDLVRRRADGGLEFVGRADDQVKVRGHRIEPGEVEQALTAHPAVRQAAVAARADRTGDLRLTGYVVPTADAARQTLAADLRRDLLGRLPEHLVPSVITVLDALPLTPNGK
;
A
#
# COMPACT_ATOMS: atom_id res chain seq x y z
N LEU A 1 -8.90 -23.41 -13.08
CA LEU A 1 -8.56 -22.07 -13.59
C LEU A 1 -8.03 -22.14 -15.02
N ILE A 2 -7.02 -22.99 -15.33
CA ILE A 2 -6.45 -23.09 -16.67
C ILE A 2 -7.53 -23.47 -17.71
N GLY A 3 -8.38 -24.45 -17.41
CA GLY A 3 -9.52 -24.84 -18.26
C GLY A 3 -10.55 -23.71 -18.47
N GLN A 4 -10.51 -22.66 -17.67
CA GLN A 4 -11.36 -21.46 -17.79
C GLN A 4 -10.60 -20.28 -18.44
N GLY A 5 -9.45 -20.52 -19.06
CA GLY A 5 -8.69 -19.52 -19.81
C GLY A 5 -7.68 -18.71 -18.96
N VAL A 6 -7.42 -19.12 -17.72
CA VAL A 6 -6.40 -18.47 -16.89
C VAL A 6 -5.00 -18.93 -17.34
N GLY A 7 -4.13 -17.97 -17.63
CA GLY A 7 -2.75 -18.17 -18.06
C GLY A 7 -1.99 -16.83 -18.08
N PRO A 8 -0.81 -16.78 -18.68
CA PRO A 8 -0.02 -15.56 -18.81
C PRO A 8 -0.84 -14.40 -19.38
N GLU A 9 -0.71 -13.21 -18.77
CA GLU A 9 -1.46 -11.97 -19.07
C GLU A 9 -2.96 -12.00 -18.67
N ALA A 10 -3.54 -13.15 -18.33
CA ALA A 10 -4.91 -13.21 -17.83
C ALA A 10 -5.01 -12.66 -16.41
N ARG A 11 -6.00 -11.83 -16.16
CA ARG A 11 -6.30 -11.28 -14.83
C ARG A 11 -7.46 -12.02 -14.21
N VAL A 12 -7.33 -12.34 -12.92
CA VAL A 12 -8.37 -13.02 -12.13
C VAL A 12 -8.69 -12.14 -10.93
N ALA A 13 -9.91 -11.66 -10.82
CA ALA A 13 -10.34 -10.95 -9.63
C ALA A 13 -10.56 -11.94 -8.48
N VAL A 14 -10.07 -11.59 -7.30
CA VAL A 14 -10.25 -12.39 -6.07
C VAL A 14 -11.00 -11.54 -5.06
N VAL A 15 -12.27 -11.89 -4.82
CA VAL A 15 -13.22 -11.16 -3.96
C VAL A 15 -13.51 -12.04 -2.74
N LEU A 16 -12.52 -12.14 -1.85
CA LEU A 16 -12.57 -13.01 -0.68
C LEU A 16 -12.14 -12.25 0.58
N PRO A 17 -12.76 -12.52 1.73
CA PRO A 17 -12.28 -12.03 3.02
C PRO A 17 -10.97 -12.70 3.39
N ARG A 18 -10.26 -12.15 4.40
CA ARG A 18 -9.06 -12.79 4.94
C ARG A 18 -9.39 -14.19 5.46
N SER A 19 -8.87 -15.21 4.79
CA SER A 19 -9.13 -16.62 5.08
C SER A 19 -8.06 -17.50 4.43
N VAL A 20 -8.06 -18.78 4.75
CA VAL A 20 -7.21 -19.78 4.09
C VAL A 20 -7.57 -19.87 2.61
N GLU A 21 -8.85 -19.78 2.28
CA GLU A 21 -9.37 -19.81 0.90
C GLU A 21 -8.80 -18.65 0.07
N LEU A 22 -8.67 -17.45 0.65
CA LEU A 22 -8.01 -16.32 0.00
C LEU A 22 -6.56 -16.67 -0.36
N ALA A 23 -5.77 -17.18 0.59
CA ALA A 23 -4.37 -17.54 0.36
C ALA A 23 -4.25 -18.62 -0.73
N VAL A 24 -5.13 -19.63 -0.68
CA VAL A 24 -5.21 -20.69 -1.70
C VAL A 24 -5.58 -20.13 -3.06
N ALA A 25 -6.58 -19.23 -3.14
CA ALA A 25 -7.01 -18.61 -4.40
C ALA A 25 -5.90 -17.79 -5.05
N LEU A 26 -5.19 -16.95 -4.27
CA LEU A 26 -4.05 -16.16 -4.76
C LEU A 26 -2.93 -17.06 -5.31
N LEU A 27 -2.54 -18.10 -4.56
CA LEU A 27 -1.54 -19.07 -5.02
C LEU A 27 -2.00 -19.84 -6.24
N ALA A 28 -3.29 -20.23 -6.32
CA ALA A 28 -3.84 -20.95 -7.46
C ALA A 28 -3.79 -20.12 -8.75
N VAL A 29 -4.10 -18.81 -8.66
CA VAL A 29 -3.97 -17.88 -9.80
C VAL A 29 -2.52 -17.79 -10.27
N LEU A 30 -1.56 -17.61 -9.37
CA LEU A 30 -0.14 -17.55 -9.69
C LEU A 30 0.35 -18.88 -10.30
N LYS A 31 -0.06 -20.02 -9.74
CA LYS A 31 0.29 -21.36 -10.27
C LYS A 31 -0.32 -21.61 -11.65
N ALA A 32 -1.50 -21.07 -11.92
CA ALA A 32 -2.11 -21.13 -13.27
C ALA A 32 -1.44 -20.18 -14.28
N GLY A 33 -0.51 -19.33 -13.83
CA GLY A 33 0.20 -18.36 -14.66
C GLY A 33 -0.52 -17.03 -14.83
N GLY A 34 -1.66 -16.82 -14.17
CA GLY A 34 -2.43 -15.57 -14.21
C GLY A 34 -1.93 -14.53 -13.21
N ALA A 35 -2.44 -13.32 -13.34
CA ALA A 35 -2.27 -12.23 -12.39
C ALA A 35 -3.53 -12.05 -11.54
N TYR A 36 -3.40 -12.05 -10.22
CA TYR A 36 -4.55 -11.77 -9.38
C TYR A 36 -4.82 -10.28 -9.23
N VAL A 37 -6.10 -9.93 -9.08
CA VAL A 37 -6.58 -8.59 -8.77
C VAL A 37 -7.37 -8.70 -7.48
N PRO A 38 -6.81 -8.33 -6.34
CA PRO A 38 -7.51 -8.44 -5.07
C PRO A 38 -8.55 -7.33 -4.97
N VAL A 39 -9.75 -7.71 -4.58
CA VAL A 39 -10.89 -6.81 -4.37
C VAL A 39 -11.44 -7.07 -2.98
N ASP A 40 -11.28 -6.11 -2.09
CA ASP A 40 -11.79 -6.24 -0.72
C ASP A 40 -13.32 -6.31 -0.73
N PRO A 41 -13.94 -7.39 -0.21
CA PRO A 41 -15.40 -7.52 -0.19
C PRO A 41 -16.08 -6.46 0.70
N GLU A 42 -15.35 -5.85 1.65
CA GLU A 42 -15.86 -4.78 2.51
C GLU A 42 -15.92 -3.41 1.80
N TYR A 43 -15.30 -3.28 0.61
CA TYR A 43 -15.39 -2.04 -0.15
C TYR A 43 -16.82 -1.79 -0.64
N PRO A 44 -17.26 -0.52 -0.70
CA PRO A 44 -18.53 -0.14 -1.30
C PRO A 44 -18.70 -0.75 -2.70
N GLU A 45 -19.93 -1.08 -3.05
CA GLU A 45 -20.25 -1.71 -4.34
C GLU A 45 -19.71 -0.90 -5.52
N ALA A 46 -19.84 0.43 -5.48
CA ALA A 46 -19.31 1.32 -6.50
C ALA A 46 -17.79 1.16 -6.69
N ARG A 47 -17.04 1.00 -5.59
CA ARG A 47 -15.58 0.77 -5.64
C ARG A 47 -15.24 -0.59 -6.23
N ARG A 48 -15.95 -1.65 -5.81
CA ARG A 48 -15.77 -3.01 -6.33
C ARG A 48 -16.09 -3.08 -7.82
N ALA A 49 -17.22 -2.51 -8.23
CA ALA A 49 -17.63 -2.44 -9.64
C ALA A 49 -16.58 -1.69 -10.49
N PHE A 50 -16.04 -0.58 -9.99
CA PHE A 50 -14.98 0.15 -10.67
C PHE A 50 -13.74 -0.72 -10.88
N VAL A 51 -13.24 -1.38 -9.82
CA VAL A 51 -12.03 -2.22 -9.90
C VAL A 51 -12.22 -3.38 -10.88
N LEU A 52 -13.39 -4.03 -10.85
CA LEU A 52 -13.72 -5.13 -11.78
C LEU A 52 -13.80 -4.64 -13.22
N ALA A 53 -14.43 -3.49 -13.47
CA ALA A 53 -14.53 -2.92 -14.82
C ALA A 53 -13.15 -2.50 -15.37
N ASP A 54 -12.32 -1.82 -14.55
CA ASP A 54 -10.97 -1.36 -14.95
C ASP A 54 -10.00 -2.54 -15.18
N ALA A 55 -10.06 -3.56 -14.30
CA ALA A 55 -9.22 -4.74 -14.43
C ALA A 55 -9.67 -5.68 -15.55
N ALA A 56 -10.94 -5.68 -15.94
CA ALA A 56 -11.52 -6.58 -16.93
C ALA A 56 -11.03 -8.04 -16.77
N PRO A 57 -11.28 -8.69 -15.62
CA PRO A 57 -10.78 -10.02 -15.34
C PRO A 57 -11.47 -11.07 -16.20
N VAL A 58 -10.73 -12.14 -16.57
CA VAL A 58 -11.32 -13.29 -17.28
C VAL A 58 -12.18 -14.16 -16.37
N LEU A 59 -11.96 -14.06 -15.05
CA LEU A 59 -12.64 -14.83 -14.03
C LEU A 59 -12.71 -14.03 -12.72
N VAL A 60 -13.78 -14.22 -11.95
CA VAL A 60 -13.93 -13.72 -10.59
C VAL A 60 -13.98 -14.92 -9.64
N LEU A 61 -13.10 -14.94 -8.65
CA LEU A 61 -13.11 -15.92 -7.56
C LEU A 61 -13.73 -15.25 -6.33
N ASP A 62 -14.88 -15.75 -5.94
CA ASP A 62 -15.63 -15.37 -4.74
C ASP A 62 -15.89 -16.57 -3.84
N ASP A 63 -16.66 -16.39 -2.79
CA ASP A 63 -16.99 -17.46 -1.83
C ASP A 63 -17.65 -18.69 -2.46
N GLU A 64 -18.42 -18.52 -3.52
CA GLU A 64 -19.06 -19.65 -4.24
C GLU A 64 -18.03 -20.39 -5.10
N ALA A 65 -17.21 -19.64 -5.83
CA ALA A 65 -16.20 -20.21 -6.72
C ALA A 65 -15.16 -21.08 -5.98
N VAL A 66 -14.76 -20.69 -4.75
CA VAL A 66 -13.73 -21.43 -3.99
C VAL A 66 -14.25 -22.66 -3.25
N ARG A 67 -15.58 -22.84 -3.15
CA ARG A 67 -16.22 -24.02 -2.52
C ARG A 67 -16.46 -25.18 -3.49
N GLN A 68 -16.06 -25.05 -4.73
CA GLN A 68 -16.24 -26.10 -5.73
C GLN A 68 -15.42 -27.34 -5.38
N ASP A 69 -15.97 -28.53 -5.63
CA ASP A 69 -15.25 -29.79 -5.51
C ASP A 69 -14.16 -29.87 -6.59
N LEU A 70 -12.92 -29.97 -6.16
CA LEU A 70 -11.75 -30.06 -7.02
C LEU A 70 -11.18 -31.50 -7.12
N SER A 71 -11.81 -32.48 -6.50
CA SER A 71 -11.33 -33.87 -6.43
C SER A 71 -11.09 -34.53 -7.78
N ALA A 72 -11.78 -34.08 -8.84
CA ALA A 72 -11.60 -34.58 -10.21
C ALA A 72 -10.39 -33.97 -10.95
N HIS A 73 -9.71 -32.98 -10.34
CA HIS A 73 -8.56 -32.31 -10.96
C HIS A 73 -7.24 -32.89 -10.46
N PRO A 74 -6.15 -32.85 -11.29
CA PRO A 74 -4.83 -33.27 -10.87
C PRO A 74 -4.31 -32.42 -9.71
N ASP A 75 -3.60 -33.03 -8.75
CA ASP A 75 -2.92 -32.39 -7.63
C ASP A 75 -1.47 -31.97 -7.94
N THR A 76 -0.99 -32.29 -9.13
CA THR A 76 0.35 -31.93 -9.61
C THR A 76 0.42 -30.47 -10.05
N ALA A 77 1.62 -29.86 -9.89
CA ALA A 77 1.83 -28.49 -10.34
C ALA A 77 1.63 -28.38 -11.87
N PRO A 78 0.82 -27.43 -12.35
CA PRO A 78 0.60 -27.27 -13.79
C PRO A 78 1.85 -26.72 -14.48
N VAL A 79 2.08 -27.13 -15.71
CA VAL A 79 3.09 -26.53 -16.58
C VAL A 79 2.44 -25.37 -17.32
N THR A 80 2.94 -24.19 -17.10
CA THR A 80 2.46 -22.94 -17.73
C THR A 80 3.57 -22.30 -18.57
N GLY A 81 3.22 -21.48 -19.54
CA GLY A 81 4.18 -20.66 -20.30
C GLY A 81 4.63 -19.41 -19.54
N LEU A 82 4.57 -19.41 -18.21
CA LEU A 82 4.88 -18.26 -17.36
C LEU A 82 6.34 -17.84 -17.50
N ARG A 83 6.56 -16.54 -17.62
CA ARG A 83 7.89 -15.90 -17.64
C ARG A 83 7.96 -14.84 -16.53
N PRO A 84 9.15 -14.51 -15.99
CA PRO A 84 9.28 -13.49 -14.96
C PRO A 84 8.67 -12.13 -15.32
N ALA A 85 8.69 -11.74 -16.59
CA ALA A 85 8.12 -10.47 -17.05
C ALA A 85 6.58 -10.48 -17.14
N HIS A 86 5.91 -11.63 -16.97
CA HIS A 86 4.43 -11.65 -16.91
C HIS A 86 3.95 -11.07 -15.60
N PRO A 87 2.74 -10.47 -15.57
CA PRO A 87 2.17 -9.89 -14.36
C PRO A 87 1.87 -10.99 -13.32
N ALA A 88 2.16 -10.67 -12.07
CA ALA A 88 1.80 -11.49 -10.92
C ALA A 88 0.53 -10.98 -10.26
N TYR A 89 0.39 -9.66 -10.16
CA TYR A 89 -0.80 -9.02 -9.60
C TYR A 89 -1.04 -7.62 -10.15
N VAL A 90 -2.26 -7.15 -9.97
CA VAL A 90 -2.66 -5.75 -10.21
C VAL A 90 -3.35 -5.23 -8.95
N ILE A 91 -2.72 -4.28 -8.27
CA ILE A 91 -3.29 -3.63 -7.09
C ILE A 91 -3.69 -2.20 -7.45
N HIS A 92 -4.93 -1.83 -7.11
CA HIS A 92 -5.45 -0.50 -7.37
C HIS A 92 -5.08 0.45 -6.21
N THR A 93 -4.40 1.53 -6.58
CA THR A 93 -4.05 2.63 -5.66
C THR A 93 -4.86 3.87 -6.01
N SER A 94 -4.96 4.82 -5.07
CA SER A 94 -5.59 6.13 -5.34
C SER A 94 -4.86 6.86 -6.49
N GLY A 95 -5.62 7.60 -7.28
CA GLY A 95 -5.12 8.28 -8.46
C GLY A 95 -5.20 9.80 -8.38
N SER A 96 -4.14 10.50 -8.76
CA SER A 96 -4.06 11.98 -8.75
C SER A 96 -5.11 12.66 -9.64
N THR A 97 -5.67 11.93 -10.61
CA THR A 97 -6.76 12.42 -11.47
C THR A 97 -8.15 12.12 -10.89
N GLY A 98 -8.24 11.74 -9.63
CA GLY A 98 -9.50 11.37 -8.98
C GLY A 98 -10.02 9.97 -9.30
N THR A 99 -9.32 9.20 -10.15
CA THR A 99 -9.71 7.84 -10.53
C THR A 99 -8.63 6.87 -10.11
N PRO A 100 -8.97 5.75 -9.45
CA PRO A 100 -8.00 4.74 -9.06
C PRO A 100 -7.23 4.16 -10.24
N LYS A 101 -5.98 3.77 -10.01
CA LYS A 101 -5.07 3.22 -11.02
C LYS A 101 -4.56 1.85 -10.60
N GLY A 102 -4.68 0.86 -11.47
CA GLY A 102 -4.14 -0.48 -11.25
C GLY A 102 -2.64 -0.52 -11.54
N VAL A 103 -1.82 -0.82 -10.53
CA VAL A 103 -0.37 -1.01 -10.68
C VAL A 103 -0.10 -2.45 -11.07
N VAL A 104 0.51 -2.66 -12.25
CA VAL A 104 0.82 -4.00 -12.79
C VAL A 104 2.22 -4.42 -12.34
N VAL A 105 2.30 -5.33 -11.38
CA VAL A 105 3.56 -5.86 -10.88
C VAL A 105 3.84 -7.23 -11.50
N THR A 106 5.09 -7.48 -11.89
CA THR A 106 5.52 -8.72 -12.54
C THR A 106 6.18 -9.68 -11.56
N HIS A 107 6.37 -10.93 -11.96
CA HIS A 107 7.10 -11.91 -11.14
C HIS A 107 8.58 -11.57 -10.97
N THR A 108 9.16 -10.72 -11.84
CA THR A 108 10.61 -10.43 -11.86
C THR A 108 11.14 -9.97 -10.50
N GLY A 109 10.43 -9.03 -9.82
CA GLY A 109 10.87 -8.46 -8.54
C GLY A 109 10.54 -9.30 -7.31
N LEU A 110 9.56 -10.21 -7.39
CA LEU A 110 8.99 -10.86 -6.21
C LEU A 110 9.98 -11.77 -5.46
N ALA A 111 10.79 -12.55 -6.19
CA ALA A 111 11.76 -13.44 -5.56
C ALA A 111 12.86 -12.66 -4.83
N ALA A 112 13.37 -11.59 -5.44
CA ALA A 112 14.37 -10.73 -4.83
C ALA A 112 13.80 -9.96 -3.62
N LEU A 113 12.56 -9.47 -3.72
CA LEU A 113 11.84 -8.86 -2.60
C LEU A 113 11.78 -9.83 -1.41
N ALA A 114 11.23 -11.02 -1.62
CA ALA A 114 11.01 -11.97 -0.53
C ALA A 114 12.31 -12.48 0.09
N ALA A 115 13.36 -12.72 -0.72
CA ALA A 115 14.68 -13.11 -0.21
C ALA A 115 15.30 -12.00 0.66
N SER A 116 15.27 -10.75 0.17
CA SER A 116 15.79 -9.60 0.93
C SER A 116 15.00 -9.36 2.22
N GLN A 117 13.68 -9.52 2.17
CA GLN A 117 12.82 -9.34 3.35
C GLN A 117 12.99 -10.48 4.35
N ALA A 118 13.14 -11.73 3.90
CA ALA A 118 13.41 -12.86 4.78
C ALA A 118 14.67 -12.62 5.62
N GLU A 119 15.73 -12.13 4.98
CA GLU A 119 16.98 -11.78 5.66
C GLU A 119 16.81 -10.56 6.59
N ARG A 120 16.31 -9.44 6.05
CA ARG A 120 16.22 -8.17 6.77
C ARG A 120 15.18 -8.18 7.89
N PHE A 121 14.12 -8.96 7.78
CA PHE A 121 13.08 -9.11 8.81
C PHE A 121 13.35 -10.30 9.74
N ALA A 122 14.44 -11.05 9.51
CA ALA A 122 14.83 -12.24 10.24
C ALA A 122 13.76 -13.34 10.23
N VAL A 123 13.05 -13.53 9.09
CA VAL A 123 12.01 -14.57 8.93
C VAL A 123 12.65 -15.91 8.61
N THR A 124 12.23 -16.95 9.32
CA THR A 124 12.68 -18.34 9.11
C THR A 124 11.48 -19.27 9.02
N GLY A 125 11.68 -20.55 8.69
CA GLY A 125 10.63 -21.57 8.67
C GLY A 125 9.93 -21.80 10.03
N GLN A 126 10.49 -21.29 11.12
CA GLN A 126 9.88 -21.35 12.47
C GLN A 126 9.05 -20.10 12.81
N SER A 127 9.09 -19.09 11.95
CA SER A 127 8.39 -17.83 12.18
C SER A 127 6.87 -17.97 11.99
N ARG A 128 6.14 -17.13 12.70
CA ARG A 128 4.68 -16.97 12.59
C ARG A 128 4.41 -15.53 12.19
N VAL A 129 4.14 -15.32 10.92
CA VAL A 129 4.01 -13.99 10.29
C VAL A 129 2.54 -13.59 10.29
N LEU A 130 2.22 -12.42 10.83
CA LEU A 130 0.86 -11.87 10.77
C LEU A 130 0.55 -11.39 9.36
N GLN A 131 -0.57 -11.80 8.81
CA GLN A 131 -1.20 -11.17 7.65
C GLN A 131 -2.10 -10.03 8.14
N PHE A 132 -1.51 -8.84 8.24
CA PHE A 132 -2.17 -7.65 8.77
C PHE A 132 -2.84 -6.80 7.67
N ALA A 133 -2.10 -6.50 6.60
CA ALA A 133 -2.56 -5.63 5.54
C ALA A 133 -3.78 -6.21 4.80
N SER A 134 -4.74 -5.34 4.37
CA SER A 134 -5.79 -5.80 3.47
C SER A 134 -5.18 -6.37 2.18
N PRO A 135 -5.74 -7.45 1.61
CA PRO A 135 -5.28 -8.01 0.33
C PRO A 135 -5.21 -6.99 -0.81
N SER A 136 -6.00 -5.92 -0.71
CA SER A 136 -5.99 -4.81 -1.67
C SER A 136 -4.81 -3.84 -1.49
N PHE A 137 -3.92 -4.07 -0.52
CA PHE A 137 -2.67 -3.34 -0.31
C PHE A 137 -1.47 -4.25 -0.55
N ASP A 138 -0.44 -3.70 -1.16
CA ASP A 138 0.76 -4.44 -1.56
C ASP A 138 1.59 -4.96 -0.37
N ALA A 139 1.49 -4.37 0.81
CA ALA A 139 2.09 -4.91 2.03
C ALA A 139 1.64 -6.35 2.31
N SER A 140 0.40 -6.73 1.94
CA SER A 140 -0.10 -8.11 2.05
C SER A 140 0.70 -9.09 1.18
N VAL A 141 1.16 -8.64 0.02
CA VAL A 141 2.03 -9.44 -0.88
C VAL A 141 3.35 -9.75 -0.18
N SER A 142 3.95 -8.76 0.47
CA SER A 142 5.16 -8.94 1.28
C SER A 142 4.96 -10.00 2.37
N GLU A 143 3.91 -9.85 3.18
CA GLU A 143 3.57 -10.75 4.28
C GLU A 143 3.40 -12.21 3.79
N MET A 144 2.70 -12.39 2.68
CA MET A 144 2.46 -13.70 2.09
C MET A 144 3.71 -14.27 1.42
N CYS A 145 4.40 -13.50 0.59
CA CYS A 145 5.57 -13.98 -0.16
C CYS A 145 6.71 -14.38 0.77
N VAL A 146 7.03 -13.56 1.79
CA VAL A 146 8.10 -13.90 2.74
C VAL A 146 7.76 -15.16 3.53
N THR A 147 6.49 -15.33 3.88
CA THR A 147 6.00 -16.53 4.60
C THR A 147 6.13 -17.79 3.74
N TRP A 148 5.62 -17.74 2.51
CA TRP A 148 5.60 -18.91 1.63
C TRP A 148 7.01 -19.34 1.19
N LEU A 149 7.90 -18.39 0.89
CA LEU A 149 9.25 -18.70 0.42
C LEU A 149 10.20 -19.16 1.53
N THR A 150 9.90 -18.85 2.79
CA THR A 150 10.68 -19.34 3.95
C THR A 150 10.11 -20.60 4.60
N GLY A 151 8.88 -21.00 4.22
CA GLY A 151 8.16 -22.08 4.87
C GLY A 151 7.63 -21.71 6.27
N ALA A 152 7.53 -20.42 6.59
CA ALA A 152 6.94 -19.90 7.81
C ALA A 152 5.41 -20.14 7.87
N ALA A 153 4.80 -19.95 9.02
CA ALA A 153 3.35 -19.99 9.18
C ALA A 153 2.75 -18.60 8.95
N LEU A 154 1.77 -18.51 8.04
CA LEU A 154 0.96 -17.31 7.85
C LEU A 154 -0.19 -17.30 8.87
N VAL A 155 -0.25 -16.29 9.70
CA VAL A 155 -1.32 -16.12 10.69
C VAL A 155 -2.34 -15.12 10.11
N MET A 156 -3.54 -15.62 9.84
CA MET A 156 -4.64 -14.83 9.28
C MET A 156 -5.76 -14.70 10.31
N ALA A 157 -6.42 -13.56 10.33
CA ALA A 157 -7.53 -13.28 11.23
C ALA A 157 -8.57 -12.38 10.55
N PRO A 158 -9.84 -12.42 10.99
CA PRO A 158 -10.86 -11.46 10.55
C PRO A 158 -10.43 -10.01 10.82
N GLY A 159 -10.86 -9.08 9.94
CA GLY A 159 -10.47 -7.67 10.02
C GLY A 159 -10.74 -7.02 11.37
N GLU A 160 -11.84 -7.37 12.03
CA GLU A 160 -12.22 -6.88 13.35
C GLU A 160 -11.16 -7.14 14.44
N ARG A 161 -10.47 -8.29 14.36
CA ARG A 161 -9.39 -8.65 15.30
C ARG A 161 -8.05 -7.98 15.00
N LEU A 162 -7.92 -7.35 13.83
CA LEU A 162 -6.74 -6.61 13.40
C LEU A 162 -6.84 -5.11 13.72
N LEU A 163 -7.98 -4.65 14.22
CA LEU A 163 -8.15 -3.26 14.65
C LEU A 163 -7.21 -2.95 15.82
N PRO A 164 -6.57 -1.75 15.82
CA PRO A 164 -5.68 -1.35 16.91
C PRO A 164 -6.39 -1.37 18.27
N GLY A 165 -5.79 -2.02 19.26
CA GLY A 165 -6.36 -2.12 20.60
C GLY A 165 -6.06 -3.47 21.27
N ALA A 166 -6.79 -3.79 22.35
CA ALA A 166 -6.63 -5.02 23.10
C ALA A 166 -6.83 -6.29 22.24
N GLY A 167 -7.79 -6.25 21.30
CA GLY A 167 -8.06 -7.41 20.43
C GLY A 167 -6.88 -7.80 19.54
N LEU A 168 -6.11 -6.84 19.05
CA LEU A 168 -4.88 -7.11 18.30
C LEU A 168 -3.78 -7.68 19.21
N GLU A 169 -3.62 -7.13 20.42
CA GLU A 169 -2.65 -7.63 21.40
C GLU A 169 -2.96 -9.08 21.77
N GLU A 170 -4.21 -9.41 22.08
CA GLU A 170 -4.70 -10.76 22.38
C GLU A 170 -4.43 -11.71 21.21
N LEU A 171 -4.77 -11.30 19.97
CA LEU A 171 -4.52 -12.10 18.76
C LEU A 171 -3.04 -12.45 18.61
N LEU A 172 -2.15 -11.45 18.76
CA LEU A 172 -0.70 -11.67 18.65
C LEU A 172 -0.20 -12.67 19.67
N ALA A 173 -0.70 -12.59 20.91
CA ALA A 173 -0.34 -13.51 21.98
C ALA A 173 -0.91 -14.93 21.77
N GLU A 174 -2.23 -15.06 21.52
CA GLU A 174 -2.92 -16.33 21.30
C GLU A 174 -2.32 -17.12 20.14
N GLN A 175 -2.07 -16.42 19.01
CA GLN A 175 -1.53 -17.01 17.81
C GLN A 175 0.00 -17.12 17.83
N ARG A 176 0.64 -16.70 18.92
CA ARG A 176 2.11 -16.71 19.07
C ARG A 176 2.80 -16.07 17.87
N VAL A 177 2.31 -14.90 17.42
CA VAL A 177 2.88 -14.17 16.31
C VAL A 177 4.28 -13.71 16.66
N THR A 178 5.24 -14.02 15.81
CA THR A 178 6.64 -13.65 16.00
C THR A 178 7.08 -12.49 15.10
N HIS A 179 6.39 -12.27 13.99
CA HIS A 179 6.73 -11.26 12.99
C HIS A 179 5.47 -10.51 12.56
N ALA A 180 5.54 -9.19 12.54
CA ALA A 180 4.45 -8.34 12.06
C ALA A 180 5.00 -7.10 11.34
N THR A 181 4.32 -6.71 10.24
CA THR A 181 4.50 -5.41 9.60
C THR A 181 3.33 -4.52 9.98
N LEU A 182 3.58 -3.44 10.71
CA LEU A 182 2.53 -2.58 11.24
C LEU A 182 2.82 -1.10 10.93
N PRO A 183 1.81 -0.32 10.50
CA PRO A 183 1.95 1.12 10.42
C PRO A 183 2.25 1.74 11.81
N PRO A 184 3.06 2.79 11.90
CA PRO A 184 3.30 3.53 13.14
C PRO A 184 2.04 3.96 13.87
N SER A 185 1.00 4.37 13.15
CA SER A 185 -0.30 4.76 13.71
C SER A 185 -1.01 3.60 14.44
N VAL A 186 -0.85 2.36 13.98
CA VAL A 186 -1.37 1.17 14.67
C VAL A 186 -0.65 0.96 16.00
N LEU A 187 0.67 1.10 16.01
CA LEU A 187 1.47 0.98 17.23
C LEU A 187 1.16 2.09 18.25
N ALA A 188 0.90 3.31 17.77
CA ALA A 188 0.50 4.43 18.60
C ALA A 188 -0.86 4.21 19.29
N ALA A 189 -1.77 3.51 18.61
CA ALA A 189 -3.11 3.24 19.11
C ALA A 189 -3.20 2.00 20.03
N LEU A 190 -2.11 1.25 20.20
CA LEU A 190 -2.08 0.17 21.19
C LEU A 190 -2.08 0.72 22.62
N PRO A 191 -2.72 0.01 23.57
CA PRO A 191 -2.74 0.43 24.97
C PRO A 191 -1.36 0.77 25.52
N PRO A 192 -1.22 1.79 26.40
CA PRO A 192 0.09 2.18 26.93
C PRO A 192 0.87 1.03 27.61
N GLN A 193 0.15 0.08 28.20
CA GLN A 193 0.71 -1.11 28.88
C GLN A 193 1.00 -2.28 27.94
N ALA A 194 0.60 -2.23 26.67
CA ALA A 194 0.85 -3.32 25.72
C ALA A 194 2.36 -3.58 25.56
N THR A 195 2.78 -4.83 25.60
CA THR A 195 4.20 -5.24 25.56
C THR A 195 4.56 -6.11 24.36
N LEU A 196 3.62 -6.86 23.81
CA LEU A 196 3.77 -7.80 22.69
C LEU A 196 4.97 -8.78 22.88
N PRO A 197 5.00 -9.56 23.94
CA PRO A 197 6.19 -10.30 24.37
C PRO A 197 6.65 -11.38 23.38
N GLY A 198 5.73 -11.93 22.57
CA GLY A 198 6.04 -12.94 21.54
C GLY A 198 6.58 -12.36 20.24
N LEU A 199 6.47 -11.06 20.03
CA LEU A 199 6.83 -10.41 18.77
C LEU A 199 8.35 -10.17 18.70
N ALA A 200 9.06 -11.07 18.01
CA ALA A 200 10.52 -11.02 17.88
C ALA A 200 10.97 -10.00 16.81
N SER A 201 10.21 -9.86 15.74
CA SER A 201 10.50 -8.91 14.64
C SER A 201 9.30 -8.02 14.35
N LEU A 202 9.55 -6.71 14.32
CA LEU A 202 8.57 -5.67 14.04
C LEU A 202 9.05 -4.79 12.90
N VAL A 203 8.33 -4.79 11.81
CA VAL A 203 8.58 -3.90 10.68
C VAL A 203 7.62 -2.73 10.75
N VAL A 204 8.12 -1.51 10.74
CA VAL A 204 7.29 -0.31 10.58
C VAL A 204 7.38 0.18 9.15
N ALA A 205 6.22 0.47 8.55
CA ALA A 205 6.13 0.87 7.15
C ALA A 205 4.89 1.73 6.88
N GLY A 206 4.88 2.40 5.73
CA GLY A 206 3.72 3.16 5.23
C GLY A 206 3.63 4.59 5.73
N GLU A 207 4.22 4.93 6.87
CA GLU A 207 4.21 6.26 7.49
C GLU A 207 5.58 6.60 8.07
N ALA A 208 5.79 7.88 8.38
CA ALA A 208 6.94 8.29 9.19
C ALA A 208 6.78 7.76 10.62
N CYS A 209 7.80 7.07 11.14
CA CYS A 209 7.79 6.55 12.50
C CYS A 209 8.43 7.55 13.47
N PRO A 210 7.68 8.07 14.46
CA PRO A 210 8.22 8.97 15.48
C PRO A 210 9.24 8.27 16.39
N ALA A 211 10.21 9.04 16.90
CA ALA A 211 11.29 8.52 17.73
C ALA A 211 10.85 7.91 19.06
N ASP A 212 9.74 8.39 19.63
CA ASP A 212 9.15 7.86 20.85
C ASP A 212 8.50 6.49 20.62
N LEU A 213 7.91 6.24 19.44
CA LEU A 213 7.44 4.90 19.08
C LEU A 213 8.61 3.92 18.91
N VAL A 214 9.72 4.37 18.31
CA VAL A 214 10.92 3.52 18.22
C VAL A 214 11.43 3.18 19.60
N GLU A 215 11.59 4.17 20.50
CA GLU A 215 12.03 3.96 21.87
C GLU A 215 11.16 2.95 22.62
N ARG A 216 9.83 3.06 22.47
CA ARG A 216 8.87 2.18 23.13
C ARG A 216 8.93 0.75 22.59
N TRP A 217 9.01 0.59 21.26
CA TRP A 217 8.75 -0.69 20.62
C TRP A 217 10.01 -1.44 20.17
N SER A 218 11.19 -0.82 20.17
CA SER A 218 12.44 -1.48 19.75
C SER A 218 13.06 -2.37 20.84
N ALA A 219 12.76 -2.10 22.11
CA ALA A 219 13.38 -2.84 23.22
C ALA A 219 13.08 -4.35 23.15
N GLY A 220 14.14 -5.17 23.13
CA GLY A 220 14.05 -6.63 23.17
C GLY A 220 13.57 -7.29 21.88
N ARG A 221 13.52 -6.57 20.75
CA ARG A 221 13.11 -7.11 19.44
C ARG A 221 13.89 -6.55 18.28
N HIS A 222 13.86 -7.25 17.16
CA HIS A 222 14.36 -6.76 15.89
C HIS A 222 13.34 -5.80 15.27
N MET A 223 13.56 -4.49 15.40
CA MET A 223 12.68 -3.49 14.82
C MET A 223 13.37 -2.81 13.65
N VAL A 224 12.74 -2.74 12.48
CA VAL A 224 13.27 -2.08 11.29
C VAL A 224 12.22 -1.20 10.63
N ASN A 225 12.68 -0.16 9.92
CA ASN A 225 11.82 0.66 9.06
C ASN A 225 11.92 0.18 7.61
N ALA A 226 10.80 0.02 6.93
CA ALA A 226 10.73 -0.33 5.52
C ALA A 226 9.99 0.75 4.71
N TYR A 227 10.50 1.04 3.52
CA TYR A 227 9.91 2.04 2.63
C TYR A 227 9.86 1.50 1.20
N GLY A 228 8.76 1.77 0.52
CA GLY A 228 8.59 1.54 -0.91
C GLY A 228 7.19 1.93 -1.37
N PRO A 229 7.04 2.34 -2.64
CA PRO A 229 5.74 2.48 -3.28
C PRO A 229 5.34 1.17 -3.97
N THR A 230 4.07 0.98 -4.22
CA THR A 230 3.50 -0.17 -4.96
C THR A 230 4.14 -0.34 -6.34
N GLU A 231 4.52 0.77 -6.98
CA GLU A 231 5.18 0.83 -8.29
C GLU A 231 6.62 0.30 -8.28
N ALA A 232 7.18 0.01 -7.09
CA ALA A 232 8.50 -0.62 -6.94
C ALA A 232 8.39 -1.95 -6.15
N THR A 233 7.30 -2.69 -6.33
CA THR A 233 7.04 -4.01 -5.73
C THR A 233 7.18 -3.96 -4.21
N VAL A 234 6.25 -3.26 -3.54
CA VAL A 234 6.06 -3.17 -2.08
C VAL A 234 7.17 -2.42 -1.34
N CYS A 235 8.42 -2.86 -1.47
CA CYS A 235 9.53 -2.39 -0.65
C CYS A 235 10.77 -2.12 -1.49
N ALA A 236 11.34 -0.95 -1.35
CA ALA A 236 12.56 -0.53 -2.05
C ALA A 236 13.76 -0.43 -1.10
N THR A 237 13.52 -0.08 0.17
CA THR A 237 14.59 0.06 1.17
C THR A 237 14.16 -0.49 2.53
N VAL A 238 15.15 -0.97 3.29
CA VAL A 238 14.99 -1.39 4.69
C VAL A 238 16.12 -0.77 5.51
N GLY A 239 15.75 -0.21 6.66
CA GLY A 239 16.70 0.38 7.62
C GLY A 239 17.49 -0.66 8.40
N GLU A 240 18.56 -0.22 9.07
CA GLU A 240 19.23 -1.01 10.09
C GLU A 240 18.32 -1.19 11.32
N PRO A 241 18.59 -2.19 12.17
CA PRO A 241 17.83 -2.39 13.40
C PRO A 241 17.79 -1.15 14.27
N LEU A 242 16.59 -0.76 14.67
CA LEU A 242 16.32 0.44 15.44
C LEU A 242 16.48 0.18 16.93
N SER A 243 17.03 1.15 17.66
CA SER A 243 17.13 1.11 19.12
C SER A 243 17.12 2.51 19.72
N GLY A 244 16.53 2.64 20.91
CA GLY A 244 16.47 3.93 21.62
C GLY A 244 15.60 4.97 20.91
N ARG A 245 15.82 6.25 21.23
CA ARG A 245 15.02 7.37 20.71
C ARG A 245 15.64 7.92 19.41
N VAL A 246 15.32 7.30 18.28
CA VAL A 246 15.85 7.68 16.97
C VAL A 246 14.71 7.87 15.95
N VAL A 247 14.88 8.81 15.03
CA VAL A 247 14.03 8.94 13.86
C VAL A 247 14.61 8.04 12.77
N PRO A 248 13.87 7.02 12.29
CA PRO A 248 14.37 6.12 11.28
C PRO A 248 14.72 6.83 9.97
N SER A 249 15.80 6.43 9.33
CA SER A 249 16.03 6.74 7.91
C SER A 249 15.14 5.87 7.03
N LEU A 250 15.05 6.18 5.73
CA LEU A 250 14.40 5.29 4.77
C LEU A 250 15.16 3.97 4.59
N GLY A 251 16.42 3.89 5.03
CA GLY A 251 17.24 2.69 4.96
C GLY A 251 18.07 2.56 3.69
N ALA A 252 18.66 1.37 3.54
CA ALA A 252 19.44 0.98 2.38
C ALA A 252 18.57 0.23 1.34
N PRO A 253 18.92 0.29 0.04
CA PRO A 253 18.20 -0.44 -0.99
C PRO A 253 18.25 -1.95 -0.76
N ILE A 254 17.17 -2.64 -1.14
CA ILE A 254 17.10 -4.11 -1.10
C ILE A 254 17.32 -4.70 -2.50
N GLY A 255 17.84 -5.92 -2.56
CA GLY A 255 18.06 -6.61 -3.82
C GLY A 255 18.91 -5.80 -4.81
N ASP A 256 18.41 -5.60 -6.02
CA ASP A 256 19.04 -4.81 -7.08
C ASP A 256 18.45 -3.40 -7.23
N VAL A 257 17.69 -2.93 -6.24
CA VAL A 257 17.13 -1.57 -6.23
C VAL A 257 18.24 -0.53 -6.20
N ARG A 258 18.13 0.46 -7.06
CA ARG A 258 19.01 1.64 -7.10
C ARG A 258 18.21 2.89 -6.79
N LEU A 259 18.78 3.75 -5.96
CA LEU A 259 18.18 4.99 -5.48
C LEU A 259 18.91 6.18 -6.10
N PHE A 260 18.15 7.10 -6.67
CA PHE A 260 18.68 8.35 -7.20
C PHE A 260 17.92 9.52 -6.56
N VAL A 261 18.67 10.51 -6.04
CA VAL A 261 18.12 11.76 -5.53
C VAL A 261 18.46 12.83 -6.53
N LEU A 262 17.43 13.32 -7.25
CA LEU A 262 17.61 14.12 -8.45
C LEU A 262 16.90 15.48 -8.36
N ASP A 263 17.43 16.45 -9.12
CA ASP A 263 16.79 17.73 -9.39
C ASP A 263 15.76 17.62 -10.54
N ALA A 264 15.09 18.71 -10.87
CA ALA A 264 14.10 18.76 -11.95
C ALA A 264 14.68 18.49 -13.35
N LEU A 265 16.01 18.53 -13.50
CA LEU A 265 16.72 18.22 -14.75
C LEU A 265 17.32 16.80 -14.75
N LEU A 266 16.89 15.96 -13.79
CA LEU A 266 17.37 14.59 -13.58
C LEU A 266 18.88 14.51 -13.29
N ARG A 267 19.47 15.52 -12.66
CA ARG A 267 20.87 15.53 -12.22
C ARG A 267 20.93 15.18 -10.74
N PRO A 268 21.93 14.39 -10.30
CA PRO A 268 22.12 14.11 -8.88
C PRO A 268 22.32 15.40 -8.09
N VAL A 269 21.60 15.52 -6.97
CA VAL A 269 21.79 16.64 -6.05
C VAL A 269 22.98 16.38 -5.12
N PRO A 270 23.68 17.42 -4.62
CA PRO A 270 24.73 17.28 -3.62
C PRO A 270 24.19 16.66 -2.31
N ASP A 271 25.05 16.00 -1.55
CA ASP A 271 24.71 15.50 -0.21
C ASP A 271 24.23 16.65 0.68
N GLY A 272 23.17 16.38 1.44
CA GLY A 272 22.50 17.38 2.28
C GLY A 272 21.46 18.24 1.55
N ALA A 273 21.47 18.30 0.22
CA ALA A 273 20.39 18.96 -0.52
C ALA A 273 19.16 18.06 -0.68
N ALA A 274 17.98 18.68 -0.68
CA ALA A 274 16.74 17.96 -0.98
C ALA A 274 16.60 17.76 -2.50
N GLY A 275 16.15 16.56 -2.87
CA GLY A 275 15.82 16.21 -4.26
C GLY A 275 14.69 15.20 -4.30
N GLU A 276 14.14 14.98 -5.48
CA GLU A 276 13.11 13.95 -5.68
C GLU A 276 13.76 12.57 -5.77
N LEU A 277 13.17 11.58 -5.07
CA LEU A 277 13.64 10.21 -5.08
C LEU A 277 13.14 9.49 -6.33
N TYR A 278 14.07 8.85 -7.03
CA TYR A 278 13.80 7.94 -8.15
C TYR A 278 14.31 6.53 -7.81
N LEU A 279 13.55 5.53 -8.23
CA LEU A 279 13.85 4.12 -7.98
C LEU A 279 14.09 3.41 -9.32
N ALA A 280 15.13 2.57 -9.41
CA ALA A 280 15.35 1.67 -10.53
C ALA A 280 15.70 0.28 -10.02
N GLY A 281 15.55 -0.74 -10.86
CA GLY A 281 15.82 -2.14 -10.53
C GLY A 281 14.78 -3.08 -11.11
N SER A 282 14.95 -4.37 -10.87
CA SER A 282 14.06 -5.42 -11.38
C SER A 282 12.68 -5.41 -10.73
N GLY A 283 12.56 -4.79 -9.53
CA GLY A 283 11.30 -4.63 -8.81
C GLY A 283 10.37 -3.54 -9.34
N LEU A 284 10.75 -2.79 -10.39
CA LEU A 284 9.84 -1.83 -10.99
C LEU A 284 8.61 -2.50 -11.61
N ALA A 285 7.43 -1.98 -11.30
CA ALA A 285 6.20 -2.38 -11.94
C ALA A 285 6.27 -2.19 -13.46
N ARG A 286 5.46 -2.94 -14.20
CA ARG A 286 5.33 -2.75 -15.66
C ARG A 286 4.83 -1.35 -15.98
N GLY A 287 3.91 -0.84 -15.17
CA GLY A 287 3.25 0.45 -15.29
C GLY A 287 1.83 0.39 -14.74
N TYR A 288 1.00 1.32 -15.17
CA TYR A 288 -0.40 1.39 -14.80
C TYR A 288 -1.28 0.77 -15.88
N LEU A 289 -2.20 -0.10 -15.45
CA LEU A 289 -3.12 -0.84 -16.32
C LEU A 289 -3.95 0.12 -17.19
N GLY A 290 -3.86 -0.01 -18.51
CA GLY A 290 -4.61 0.81 -19.45
C GLY A 290 -4.30 2.33 -19.42
N ARG A 291 -3.23 2.76 -18.73
CA ARG A 291 -2.88 4.18 -18.54
C ARG A 291 -1.48 4.48 -19.09
N SER A 292 -1.31 4.39 -20.41
CA SER A 292 0.01 4.55 -21.06
C SER A 292 0.64 5.93 -20.83
N ALA A 293 -0.16 7.00 -20.89
CA ALA A 293 0.32 8.37 -20.65
C ALA A 293 0.86 8.54 -19.23
N LEU A 294 0.10 8.12 -18.21
CA LEU A 294 0.54 8.17 -16.81
C LEU A 294 1.75 7.26 -16.56
N THR A 295 1.81 6.12 -17.24
CA THR A 295 2.97 5.22 -17.15
C THR A 295 4.21 5.91 -17.70
N ALA A 296 4.14 6.58 -18.84
CA ALA A 296 5.27 7.30 -19.44
C ALA A 296 5.70 8.52 -18.58
N GLU A 297 4.78 9.17 -17.89
CA GLU A 297 5.07 10.28 -16.97
C GLU A 297 5.84 9.84 -15.73
N ARG A 298 5.50 8.66 -15.17
CA ARG A 298 6.03 8.19 -13.89
C ARG A 298 7.18 7.19 -14.03
N PHE A 299 7.20 6.36 -15.10
CA PHE A 299 8.26 5.40 -15.39
C PHE A 299 9.13 5.95 -16.52
N VAL A 300 10.03 6.84 -16.17
CA VAL A 300 10.87 7.59 -17.11
C VAL A 300 12.14 6.82 -17.49
N ALA A 301 12.81 7.21 -18.57
CA ALA A 301 14.10 6.64 -18.93
C ALA A 301 15.15 6.89 -17.82
N CYS A 302 15.96 5.88 -17.53
CA CYS A 302 17.03 5.97 -16.54
C CYS A 302 18.35 6.35 -17.21
N PRO A 303 18.87 7.59 -17.05
CA PRO A 303 20.13 8.00 -17.67
C PRO A 303 21.35 7.34 -17.03
N PHE A 304 21.19 6.67 -15.90
CA PHE A 304 22.25 6.02 -15.13
C PHE A 304 22.31 4.50 -15.35
N GLY A 305 21.52 3.97 -16.28
CA GLY A 305 21.40 2.55 -16.57
C GLY A 305 21.74 2.21 -18.03
N PRO A 306 21.68 0.94 -18.39
CA PRO A 306 21.79 0.52 -19.79
C PRO A 306 20.63 1.08 -20.63
N ALA A 307 20.82 1.05 -21.97
CA ALA A 307 19.76 1.46 -22.89
C ALA A 307 18.45 0.71 -22.63
N GLY A 308 17.33 1.44 -22.59
CA GLY A 308 16.01 0.90 -22.27
C GLY A 308 15.71 0.74 -20.77
N ALA A 309 16.67 1.02 -19.88
CA ALA A 309 16.40 1.03 -18.44
C ALA A 309 15.45 2.14 -18.08
N ARG A 310 14.56 1.84 -17.11
CA ARG A 310 13.59 2.79 -16.56
C ARG A 310 13.88 3.09 -15.09
N MET A 311 13.38 4.21 -14.63
CA MET A 311 13.29 4.54 -13.22
C MET A 311 11.89 5.10 -12.91
N TYR A 312 11.41 4.81 -11.71
CA TYR A 312 10.13 5.30 -11.21
C TYR A 312 10.31 6.60 -10.46
N ARG A 313 9.56 7.61 -10.86
CA ARG A 313 9.47 8.92 -10.22
C ARG A 313 8.50 8.84 -9.04
N THR A 314 9.02 8.84 -7.79
CA THR A 314 8.20 8.58 -6.60
C THR A 314 7.31 9.76 -6.20
N GLY A 315 7.75 10.99 -6.45
CA GLY A 315 7.18 12.21 -5.89
C GLY A 315 7.61 12.46 -4.44
N ASP A 316 8.39 11.56 -3.82
CA ASP A 316 8.93 11.77 -2.49
C ASP A 316 10.19 12.65 -2.55
N LEU A 317 10.23 13.70 -1.73
CA LEU A 317 11.42 14.52 -1.53
C LEU A 317 12.25 13.94 -0.39
N VAL A 318 13.51 13.71 -0.67
CA VAL A 318 14.44 13.12 0.28
C VAL A 318 15.75 13.94 0.33
N ARG A 319 16.50 13.73 1.39
CA ARG A 319 17.83 14.30 1.55
C ARG A 319 18.81 13.21 2.00
N ARG A 320 19.99 13.17 1.41
CA ARG A 320 21.05 12.27 1.88
C ARG A 320 21.71 12.87 3.13
N ARG A 321 21.73 12.11 4.21
CA ARG A 321 22.36 12.47 5.47
C ARG A 321 23.88 12.23 5.40
N ALA A 322 24.62 12.82 6.33
CA ALA A 322 26.07 12.63 6.43
C ALA A 322 26.49 11.16 6.70
N ASP A 323 25.61 10.36 7.32
CA ASP A 323 25.79 8.93 7.55
C ASP A 323 25.47 8.06 6.30
N GLY A 324 25.11 8.70 5.18
CA GLY A 324 24.71 8.04 3.94
C GLY A 324 23.23 7.61 3.88
N GLY A 325 22.51 7.66 4.99
CA GLY A 325 21.09 7.34 5.06
C GLY A 325 20.23 8.36 4.31
N LEU A 326 19.06 7.95 3.85
CA LEU A 326 18.07 8.85 3.26
C LEU A 326 17.04 9.29 4.30
N GLU A 327 16.82 10.57 4.39
CA GLU A 327 15.81 11.21 5.22
C GLU A 327 14.64 11.65 4.34
N PHE A 328 13.41 11.28 4.72
CA PHE A 328 12.21 11.79 4.09
C PHE A 328 11.97 13.25 4.50
N VAL A 329 11.82 14.13 3.53
CA VAL A 329 11.60 15.57 3.74
C VAL A 329 10.13 15.96 3.51
N GLY A 330 9.47 15.32 2.57
CA GLY A 330 8.09 15.62 2.19
C GLY A 330 7.70 15.05 0.84
N ARG A 331 6.67 15.64 0.26
CA ARG A 331 6.20 15.30 -1.09
C ARG A 331 6.36 16.48 -2.04
N ALA A 332 6.63 16.19 -3.31
CA ALA A 332 6.62 17.18 -4.41
C ALA A 332 5.21 17.43 -4.96
N ASP A 333 4.26 16.57 -4.59
CA ASP A 333 2.85 16.63 -4.99
C ASP A 333 1.94 16.70 -3.73
N ASP A 334 0.61 16.73 -3.94
CA ASP A 334 -0.38 16.85 -2.86
C ASP A 334 -0.75 15.52 -2.20
N GLN A 335 -0.11 14.41 -2.60
CA GLN A 335 -0.39 13.10 -2.05
C GLN A 335 -0.03 13.04 -0.56
N VAL A 336 -0.88 12.41 0.23
CA VAL A 336 -0.71 12.28 1.68
C VAL A 336 -0.71 10.81 2.12
N LYS A 337 -0.07 10.55 3.26
CA LYS A 337 -0.16 9.25 3.95
C LYS A 337 -0.92 9.45 5.25
N VAL A 338 -2.05 8.76 5.42
CA VAL A 338 -2.89 8.83 6.60
C VAL A 338 -3.19 7.42 7.08
N ARG A 339 -2.75 7.08 8.28
CA ARG A 339 -2.91 5.73 8.88
C ARG A 339 -2.43 4.60 7.97
N GLY A 340 -1.26 4.77 7.36
CA GLY A 340 -0.65 3.80 6.44
C GLY A 340 -1.24 3.81 5.02
N HIS A 341 -2.33 4.54 4.79
CA HIS A 341 -2.96 4.61 3.46
C HIS A 341 -2.37 5.75 2.64
N ARG A 342 -2.00 5.44 1.39
CA ARG A 342 -1.57 6.40 0.39
C ARG A 342 -2.80 7.01 -0.26
N ILE A 343 -3.04 8.29 -0.04
CA ILE A 343 -4.25 9.00 -0.45
C ILE A 343 -3.91 10.15 -1.38
N GLU A 344 -4.61 10.19 -2.50
CA GLU A 344 -4.64 11.34 -3.39
C GLU A 344 -5.84 12.22 -3.01
N PRO A 345 -5.66 13.43 -2.46
CA PRO A 345 -6.76 14.32 -2.09
C PRO A 345 -7.74 14.55 -3.24
N GLY A 346 -7.25 14.63 -4.48
CA GLY A 346 -8.07 14.83 -5.67
C GLY A 346 -9.11 13.74 -5.92
N GLU A 347 -8.90 12.49 -5.46
CA GLU A 347 -9.92 11.43 -5.55
C GLU A 347 -11.13 11.74 -4.65
N VAL A 348 -10.85 12.22 -3.45
CA VAL A 348 -11.90 12.60 -2.49
C VAL A 348 -12.59 13.90 -2.91
N GLU A 349 -11.83 14.87 -3.43
CA GLU A 349 -12.37 16.13 -3.97
C GLU A 349 -13.31 15.89 -5.14
N GLN A 350 -12.95 14.99 -6.06
CA GLN A 350 -13.82 14.63 -7.17
C GLN A 350 -15.10 13.95 -6.68
N ALA A 351 -15.00 13.06 -5.69
CA ALA A 351 -16.17 12.42 -5.10
C ALA A 351 -17.09 13.43 -4.41
N LEU A 352 -16.54 14.42 -3.70
CA LEU A 352 -17.30 15.52 -3.08
C LEU A 352 -17.97 16.42 -4.13
N THR A 353 -17.25 16.82 -5.17
CA THR A 353 -17.77 17.71 -6.21
C THR A 353 -18.78 17.03 -7.13
N ALA A 354 -18.81 15.71 -7.20
CA ALA A 354 -19.85 14.97 -7.90
C ALA A 354 -21.23 15.03 -7.19
N HIS A 355 -21.27 15.46 -5.94
CA HIS A 355 -22.54 15.64 -5.21
C HIS A 355 -23.22 16.94 -5.66
N PRO A 356 -24.54 16.93 -6.04
CA PRO A 356 -25.23 18.09 -6.62
C PRO A 356 -25.27 19.34 -5.72
N ALA A 357 -25.17 19.16 -4.39
CA ALA A 357 -25.15 20.26 -3.44
C ALA A 357 -23.77 20.91 -3.24
N VAL A 358 -22.72 20.43 -3.92
CA VAL A 358 -21.34 20.92 -3.78
C VAL A 358 -20.90 21.64 -5.04
N ARG A 359 -20.51 22.92 -4.88
CA ARG A 359 -19.94 23.73 -5.96
C ARG A 359 -18.43 23.58 -6.08
N GLN A 360 -17.74 23.53 -4.94
CA GLN A 360 -16.28 23.38 -4.86
C GLN A 360 -15.92 22.52 -3.64
N ALA A 361 -14.85 21.76 -3.75
CA ALA A 361 -14.28 21.00 -2.64
C ALA A 361 -12.76 21.11 -2.63
N ALA A 362 -12.17 21.02 -1.45
CA ALA A 362 -10.76 20.82 -1.22
C ALA A 362 -10.58 19.82 -0.08
N VAL A 363 -9.53 19.00 -0.16
CA VAL A 363 -9.22 17.98 0.86
C VAL A 363 -7.78 18.15 1.30
N ALA A 364 -7.53 18.08 2.60
CA ALA A 364 -6.19 18.16 3.16
C ALA A 364 -6.02 17.20 4.33
N ALA A 365 -4.82 16.67 4.51
CA ALA A 365 -4.44 16.02 5.75
C ALA A 365 -4.10 17.06 6.81
N ARG A 366 -4.73 16.96 7.97
CA ARG A 366 -4.52 17.87 9.11
C ARG A 366 -4.21 17.06 10.36
N ALA A 367 -3.23 17.53 11.11
CA ALA A 367 -2.97 16.99 12.44
C ALA A 367 -4.12 17.38 13.39
N ASP A 368 -4.62 16.42 14.13
CA ASP A 368 -5.57 16.68 15.22
C ASP A 368 -4.81 17.15 16.48
N ARG A 369 -5.53 17.26 17.60
CA ARG A 369 -4.96 17.74 18.89
C ARG A 369 -3.89 16.81 19.46
N THR A 370 -3.89 15.54 19.05
CA THR A 370 -2.90 14.53 19.45
C THR A 370 -1.72 14.44 18.48
N GLY A 371 -1.78 15.17 17.36
CA GLY A 371 -0.77 15.15 16.31
C GLY A 371 -1.03 14.11 15.22
N ASP A 372 -2.11 13.33 15.32
CA ASP A 372 -2.47 12.33 14.33
C ASP A 372 -3.04 12.96 13.06
N LEU A 373 -2.51 12.57 11.90
CA LEU A 373 -3.01 13.03 10.61
C LEU A 373 -4.38 12.45 10.31
N ARG A 374 -5.32 13.33 9.91
CA ARG A 374 -6.67 12.98 9.46
C ARG A 374 -7.04 13.74 8.20
N LEU A 375 -7.83 13.09 7.33
CA LEU A 375 -8.43 13.79 6.20
C LEU A 375 -9.51 14.74 6.69
N THR A 376 -9.45 15.99 6.19
CA THR A 376 -10.46 17.01 6.38
C THR A 376 -10.91 17.51 5.02
N GLY A 377 -12.23 17.47 4.76
CA GLY A 377 -12.86 18.03 3.58
C GLY A 377 -13.34 19.45 3.84
N TYR A 378 -13.18 20.33 2.88
CA TYR A 378 -13.71 21.68 2.84
C TYR A 378 -14.61 21.79 1.63
N VAL A 379 -15.86 22.21 1.81
CA VAL A 379 -16.84 22.28 0.73
C VAL A 379 -17.52 23.65 0.67
N VAL A 380 -17.71 24.13 -0.55
CA VAL A 380 -18.55 25.31 -0.81
C VAL A 380 -19.86 24.80 -1.40
N PRO A 381 -21.00 25.02 -0.77
CA PRO A 381 -22.28 24.53 -1.24
C PRO A 381 -22.78 25.30 -2.47
N THR A 382 -23.72 24.68 -3.20
CA THR A 382 -24.58 25.40 -4.16
C THR A 382 -25.58 26.30 -3.40
N ALA A 383 -26.20 27.26 -4.11
CA ALA A 383 -27.10 28.23 -3.48
C ALA A 383 -28.30 27.58 -2.78
N ASP A 384 -28.79 26.48 -3.32
CA ASP A 384 -30.00 25.78 -2.84
C ASP A 384 -29.69 24.67 -1.82
N ALA A 385 -28.43 24.49 -1.42
CA ALA A 385 -28.03 23.41 -0.52
C ALA A 385 -28.45 23.68 0.94
N ALA A 386 -28.94 22.63 1.61
CA ALA A 386 -29.28 22.65 3.05
C ALA A 386 -27.99 22.59 3.91
N ARG A 387 -27.37 23.75 4.15
CA ARG A 387 -26.04 23.86 4.80
C ARG A 387 -25.92 23.14 6.15
N GLN A 388 -27.01 23.07 6.93
CA GLN A 388 -26.99 22.50 8.29
C GLN A 388 -26.76 20.99 8.28
N THR A 389 -27.26 20.28 7.30
CA THR A 389 -27.14 18.80 7.19
C THR A 389 -26.06 18.36 6.20
N LEU A 390 -25.59 19.28 5.34
CA LEU A 390 -24.74 18.97 4.20
C LEU A 390 -23.50 18.12 4.57
N ALA A 391 -22.81 18.45 5.65
CA ALA A 391 -21.61 17.70 6.05
C ALA A 391 -21.93 16.23 6.40
N ALA A 392 -23.05 15.98 7.07
CA ALA A 392 -23.48 14.62 7.41
C ALA A 392 -23.97 13.85 6.17
N ASP A 393 -24.67 14.54 5.27
CA ASP A 393 -25.18 13.94 4.03
C ASP A 393 -24.03 13.55 3.08
N LEU A 394 -23.05 14.45 2.91
CA LEU A 394 -21.85 14.19 2.14
C LEU A 394 -21.03 13.02 2.71
N ARG A 395 -20.87 12.96 4.04
CA ARG A 395 -20.14 11.85 4.64
C ARG A 395 -20.86 10.51 4.40
N ARG A 396 -22.18 10.48 4.44
CA ARG A 396 -22.99 9.29 4.13
C ARG A 396 -22.86 8.88 2.65
N ASP A 397 -22.91 9.85 1.74
CA ASP A 397 -22.71 9.61 0.29
C ASP A 397 -21.30 9.03 0.01
N LEU A 398 -20.25 9.63 0.59
CA LEU A 398 -18.89 9.15 0.43
C LEU A 398 -18.70 7.73 0.96
N LEU A 399 -19.28 7.38 2.12
CA LEU A 399 -19.22 6.00 2.66
C LEU A 399 -19.87 4.96 1.74
N GLY A 400 -20.84 5.36 0.94
CA GLY A 400 -21.44 4.49 -0.09
C GLY A 400 -20.61 4.34 -1.36
N ARG A 401 -19.56 5.17 -1.55
CA ARG A 401 -18.80 5.26 -2.80
C ARG A 401 -17.31 4.99 -2.65
N LEU A 402 -16.72 5.41 -1.54
CA LEU A 402 -15.29 5.33 -1.25
C LEU A 402 -15.00 4.38 -0.09
N PRO A 403 -13.87 3.68 -0.10
CA PRO A 403 -13.35 2.99 1.08
C PRO A 403 -13.25 3.95 2.28
N GLU A 404 -13.50 3.45 3.49
CA GLU A 404 -13.59 4.26 4.71
C GLU A 404 -12.35 5.14 4.95
N HIS A 405 -11.15 4.65 4.64
CA HIS A 405 -9.89 5.40 4.79
C HIS A 405 -9.78 6.62 3.88
N LEU A 406 -10.60 6.72 2.81
CA LEU A 406 -10.70 7.88 1.93
C LEU A 406 -11.79 8.88 2.37
N VAL A 407 -12.62 8.51 3.35
CA VAL A 407 -13.70 9.38 3.81
C VAL A 407 -13.17 10.38 4.85
N PRO A 408 -13.28 11.70 4.61
CA PRO A 408 -12.84 12.70 5.57
C PRO A 408 -13.52 12.53 6.93
N SER A 409 -12.73 12.57 8.01
CA SER A 409 -13.26 12.50 9.38
C SER A 409 -14.07 13.75 9.76
N VAL A 410 -13.74 14.89 9.12
CA VAL A 410 -14.43 16.17 9.29
C VAL A 410 -14.67 16.76 7.90
N ILE A 411 -15.90 17.25 7.67
CA ILE A 411 -16.26 18.05 6.50
C ILE A 411 -16.74 19.42 6.99
N THR A 412 -16.05 20.46 6.55
CA THR A 412 -16.33 21.86 6.93
C THR A 412 -17.00 22.57 5.76
N VAL A 413 -18.16 23.18 6.01
CA VAL A 413 -18.89 23.97 5.01
C VAL A 413 -18.42 25.43 5.10
N LEU A 414 -17.91 25.95 3.98
CA LEU A 414 -17.37 27.30 3.85
C LEU A 414 -18.23 28.14 2.89
N ASP A 415 -18.16 29.46 2.99
CA ASP A 415 -18.76 30.38 2.00
C ASP A 415 -17.94 30.45 0.73
N ALA A 416 -16.62 30.37 0.84
CA ALA A 416 -15.67 30.29 -0.25
C ALA A 416 -14.41 29.58 0.22
N LEU A 417 -13.71 28.90 -0.70
CA LEU A 417 -12.35 28.40 -0.42
C LEU A 417 -11.39 29.59 -0.30
N PRO A 418 -10.52 29.62 0.72
CA PRO A 418 -9.49 30.64 0.81
C PRO A 418 -8.52 30.50 -0.37
N LEU A 419 -8.24 31.60 -1.06
CA LEU A 419 -7.30 31.63 -2.17
C LEU A 419 -5.98 32.26 -1.72
N THR A 420 -4.89 31.83 -2.31
CA THR A 420 -3.61 32.52 -2.19
C THR A 420 -3.70 33.90 -2.83
N PRO A 421 -2.74 34.84 -2.57
CA PRO A 421 -2.69 36.14 -3.25
C PRO A 421 -2.68 36.06 -4.77
N ASN A 422 -2.27 34.94 -5.34
CA ASN A 422 -2.21 34.68 -6.78
C ASN A 422 -3.47 33.95 -7.31
N GLY A 423 -4.54 33.87 -6.50
CA GLY A 423 -5.82 33.28 -6.92
C GLY A 423 -5.84 31.75 -6.99
N LYS A 424 -4.84 31.09 -6.38
CA LYS A 424 -4.79 29.63 -6.29
C LYS A 424 -5.23 29.19 -4.91
#